data_0ad3321c8eb7255eaf3e34f2dd607356
#
_entry.id   0ad3321c8eb7255eaf3e34f2dd607356
#
_cell.length_a   1.000
_cell.length_b   1.000
_cell.length_c   1.000
_cell.angle_alpha   90.00
_cell.angle_beta   90.00
_cell.angle_gamma   90.00
#
_symmetry.space_group_name_H-M   'P 1'
#
loop_
_entity.id
_entity.type
_entity.pdbx_description
1 polymer ?
#
loop_
_entity_poly.entity_id
_entity_poly.type
_entity_poly.pdbx_seq_one_letter_code
_entity_poly.pdbx_strand_id
1 'polypeptide(L)'
;MKGYEYLLRFLNNEGFRKSDEGNYFSFKFEGNTYLVFKNESSFLQILLLLKADGYSTVNMLEACNKLNDDKFVVKFTVHDSTIWCSYEFEPSDSTSNDDFAMAITLLDKASDEFYEVLKNM
;
A
#
# COMPACT_ATOMS: atom_id res chain seq x y z
N MET A 1 7.02 -3.17 -20.12
CA MET A 1 6.21 -2.10 -19.46
C MET A 1 6.79 -1.81 -18.08
N LYS A 2 6.63 -0.59 -17.61
CA LYS A 2 6.94 -0.23 -16.23
C LYS A 2 5.90 -0.85 -15.29
N GLY A 3 6.29 -1.14 -14.05
CA GLY A 3 5.42 -1.82 -13.10
C GLY A 3 4.08 -1.12 -12.89
N TYR A 4 4.08 0.20 -12.71
CA TYR A 4 2.84 0.94 -12.48
C TYR A 4 1.87 0.90 -13.67
N GLU A 5 2.37 0.70 -14.89
CA GLU A 5 1.53 0.65 -16.09
C GLU A 5 0.63 -0.59 -16.10
N TYR A 6 1.12 -1.71 -15.57
CA TYR A 6 0.31 -2.92 -15.41
C TYR A 6 -0.85 -2.68 -14.46
N LEU A 7 -0.59 -1.98 -13.34
CA LEU A 7 -1.66 -1.65 -12.40
C LEU A 7 -2.67 -0.69 -13.02
N LEU A 8 -2.22 0.33 -13.76
CA LEU A 8 -3.13 1.26 -14.45
C LEU A 8 -4.08 0.51 -15.38
N ARG A 9 -3.57 -0.46 -16.12
CA ARG A 9 -4.39 -1.30 -17.00
C ARG A 9 -5.47 -2.03 -16.22
N PHE A 10 -5.09 -2.64 -15.08
CA PHE A 10 -6.03 -3.33 -14.19
C PHE A 10 -7.10 -2.37 -13.67
N LEU A 11 -6.69 -1.22 -13.13
CA LEU A 11 -7.62 -0.24 -12.57
C LEU A 11 -8.60 0.28 -13.63
N ASN A 12 -8.14 0.53 -14.85
CA ASN A 12 -8.99 0.96 -15.94
C ASN A 12 -10.02 -0.11 -16.31
N ASN A 13 -9.59 -1.37 -16.39
CA ASN A 13 -10.46 -2.49 -16.74
C ASN A 13 -11.54 -2.73 -15.68
N GLU A 14 -11.21 -2.52 -14.40
CA GLU A 14 -12.13 -2.74 -13.28
C GLU A 14 -12.95 -1.48 -12.94
N GLY A 15 -12.69 -0.37 -13.60
CA GLY A 15 -13.45 0.86 -13.39
C GLY A 15 -13.17 1.60 -12.09
N PHE A 16 -11.97 1.45 -11.53
CA PHE A 16 -11.58 2.18 -10.33
C PHE A 16 -11.50 3.69 -10.58
N ARG A 17 -11.93 4.46 -9.59
CA ARG A 17 -11.76 5.92 -9.62
C ARG A 17 -10.30 6.26 -9.36
N LYS A 18 -9.68 7.01 -10.27
CA LYS A 18 -8.27 7.41 -10.18
C LYS A 18 -8.13 8.93 -10.24
N SER A 19 -7.03 9.42 -9.63
CA SER A 19 -6.62 10.81 -9.73
C SER A 19 -5.15 10.85 -10.14
N ASP A 20 -4.82 11.44 -11.29
CA ASP A 20 -3.46 11.59 -11.76
C ASP A 20 -2.85 12.88 -11.19
N GLU A 21 -1.77 12.75 -10.43
CA GLU A 21 -1.10 13.85 -9.75
C GLU A 21 0.27 14.17 -10.37
N GLY A 22 0.52 13.73 -11.59
CA GLY A 22 1.77 13.96 -12.31
C GLY A 22 2.75 12.82 -12.14
N ASN A 23 3.62 12.88 -11.12
CA ASN A 23 4.62 11.83 -10.87
C ASN A 23 4.09 10.66 -10.04
N TYR A 24 2.84 10.73 -9.60
CA TYR A 24 2.14 9.61 -8.98
C TYR A 24 0.65 9.69 -9.32
N PHE A 25 -0.06 8.60 -9.05
CA PHE A 25 -1.53 8.59 -9.13
C PHE A 25 -2.08 7.95 -7.87
N SER A 26 -3.35 8.24 -7.59
CA SER A 26 -4.06 7.63 -6.46
C SER A 26 -5.33 6.95 -6.95
N PHE A 27 -5.80 5.99 -6.17
CA PHE A 27 -7.09 5.35 -6.41
C PHE A 27 -7.73 4.99 -5.07
N LYS A 28 -9.05 4.76 -5.10
CA LYS A 28 -9.80 4.46 -3.88
C LYS A 28 -10.32 3.03 -3.89
N PHE A 29 -10.25 2.40 -2.71
CA PHE A 29 -10.81 1.07 -2.48
C PHE A 29 -11.23 0.97 -1.01
N GLU A 30 -12.49 0.56 -0.75
CA GLU A 30 -13.02 0.34 0.60
C GLU A 30 -12.79 1.51 1.55
N GLY A 31 -12.94 2.74 1.05
CA GLY A 31 -12.77 3.95 1.83
C GLY A 31 -11.33 4.42 2.02
N ASN A 32 -10.36 3.63 1.59
CA ASN A 32 -8.94 3.98 1.65
C ASN A 32 -8.46 4.58 0.34
N THR A 33 -7.43 5.45 0.44
CA THR A 33 -6.76 6.02 -0.73
C THR A 33 -5.37 5.42 -0.84
N TYR A 34 -5.07 4.85 -2.00
CA TYR A 34 -3.80 4.21 -2.30
C TYR A 34 -3.00 5.09 -3.25
N LEU A 35 -1.68 5.10 -3.08
CA LEU A 35 -0.77 5.89 -3.91
C LEU A 35 0.19 4.97 -4.67
N VAL A 36 0.49 5.37 -5.91
CA VAL A 36 1.45 4.64 -6.75
C VAL A 36 2.34 5.65 -7.44
N PHE A 37 3.65 5.60 -7.20
CA PHE A 37 4.61 6.47 -7.87
C PHE A 37 4.90 5.94 -9.27
N LYS A 38 4.97 6.86 -10.25
CA LYS A 38 5.29 6.54 -11.64
C LYS A 38 6.80 6.51 -11.82
N ASN A 39 7.45 5.45 -11.34
CA ASN A 39 8.89 5.30 -11.51
C ASN A 39 9.22 4.48 -12.77
N GLU A 40 10.49 4.46 -13.14
CA GLU A 40 10.96 3.75 -14.34
C GLU A 40 11.16 2.26 -14.13
N SER A 41 10.98 1.78 -12.89
CA SER A 41 11.22 0.38 -12.53
C SER A 41 10.16 -0.56 -13.08
N SER A 42 10.55 -1.80 -13.33
CA SER A 42 9.61 -2.89 -13.62
C SER A 42 8.85 -3.33 -12.36
N PHE A 43 9.34 -2.95 -11.16
CA PHE A 43 8.63 -3.23 -9.91
C PHE A 43 7.50 -2.25 -9.69
N LEU A 44 6.42 -2.76 -9.12
CA LEU A 44 5.26 -1.98 -8.72
C LEU A 44 5.28 -1.86 -7.19
N GLN A 45 5.14 -0.63 -6.70
CA GLN A 45 4.93 -0.38 -5.27
C GLN A 45 3.58 0.28 -5.08
N ILE A 46 2.71 -0.36 -4.31
CA ILE A 46 1.42 0.21 -3.92
C ILE A 46 1.53 0.65 -2.47
N LEU A 47 1.17 1.90 -2.20
CA LEU A 47 1.27 2.50 -0.87
C LEU A 47 -0.09 2.82 -0.31
N LEU A 48 -0.29 2.49 0.97
CA LEU A 48 -1.41 2.94 1.75
C LEU A 48 -0.85 3.76 2.91
N LEU A 49 -1.25 5.03 3.01
CA LEU A 49 -0.77 5.93 4.06
C LEU A 49 -1.70 5.85 5.26
N LEU A 50 -1.13 5.56 6.44
CA LEU A 50 -1.87 5.43 7.69
C LEU A 50 -1.49 6.59 8.60
N LYS A 51 -2.48 7.26 9.16
CA LYS A 51 -2.25 8.36 10.11
C LYS A 51 -2.22 7.79 11.53
N ALA A 52 -1.21 8.20 12.28
CA ALA A 52 -1.03 7.78 13.67
C ALA A 52 -0.88 8.99 14.62
N ASP A 53 -1.62 10.05 14.32
CA ASP A 53 -1.63 11.27 15.14
C ASP A 53 -2.08 10.93 16.57
N GLY A 54 -1.39 11.49 17.55
CA GLY A 54 -1.69 11.25 18.97
C GLY A 54 -0.97 10.05 19.56
N TYR A 55 -0.28 9.24 18.76
CA TYR A 55 0.55 8.13 19.24
C TYR A 55 2.02 8.54 19.27
N SER A 56 2.78 7.98 20.22
CA SER A 56 4.21 8.28 20.31
C SER A 56 4.99 7.62 19.18
N THR A 57 6.13 8.23 18.81
CA THR A 57 7.03 7.64 17.81
C THR A 57 7.50 6.26 18.22
N VAL A 58 7.76 6.05 19.51
CA VAL A 58 8.18 4.73 20.03
C VAL A 58 7.10 3.68 19.76
N ASN A 59 5.84 4.00 20.06
CA ASN A 59 4.73 3.07 19.83
C ASN A 59 4.55 2.78 18.34
N MET A 60 4.68 3.80 17.49
CA MET A 60 4.62 3.60 16.04
C MET A 60 5.72 2.65 15.54
N LEU A 61 6.96 2.84 16.01
CA LEU A 61 8.09 2.00 15.63
C LEU A 61 7.91 0.56 16.13
N GLU A 62 7.44 0.38 17.35
CA GLU A 62 7.19 -0.95 17.92
C GLU A 62 6.11 -1.69 17.15
N ALA A 63 5.02 -0.99 16.79
CA ALA A 63 3.95 -1.58 15.98
C ALA A 63 4.46 -2.01 14.60
N CYS A 64 5.24 -1.15 13.95
CA CYS A 64 5.82 -1.46 12.64
C CYS A 64 6.76 -2.67 12.73
N ASN A 65 7.63 -2.71 13.73
CA ASN A 65 8.57 -3.82 13.91
C ASN A 65 7.84 -5.14 14.11
N LYS A 66 6.81 -5.13 14.96
CA LYS A 66 6.02 -6.33 15.22
C LYS A 66 5.35 -6.85 13.96
N LEU A 67 4.72 -5.96 13.20
CA LEU A 67 4.01 -6.35 11.98
C LEU A 67 4.96 -6.76 10.86
N ASN A 68 6.11 -6.09 10.75
CA ASN A 68 7.12 -6.47 9.75
C ASN A 68 7.68 -7.86 10.01
N ASP A 69 7.79 -8.26 11.28
CA ASP A 69 8.19 -9.63 11.64
C ASP A 69 7.15 -10.66 11.22
N ASP A 70 5.87 -10.30 11.31
CA ASP A 70 4.75 -11.20 11.02
C ASP A 70 4.38 -11.26 9.53
N LYS A 71 4.78 -10.25 8.74
CA LYS A 71 4.40 -10.12 7.33
C LYS A 71 5.58 -10.30 6.41
N PHE A 72 5.38 -11.02 5.30
CA PHE A 72 6.44 -11.23 4.31
C PHE A 72 6.36 -10.26 3.14
N VAL A 73 5.15 -9.84 2.75
CA VAL A 73 4.95 -9.06 1.51
C VAL A 73 4.51 -7.63 1.77
N VAL A 74 3.94 -7.35 2.94
CA VAL A 74 3.53 -6.00 3.34
C VAL A 74 4.55 -5.45 4.31
N LYS A 75 5.00 -4.21 4.08
CA LYS A 75 5.99 -3.54 4.92
C LYS A 75 5.43 -2.25 5.49
N PHE A 76 5.83 -1.95 6.73
CA PHE A 76 5.42 -0.74 7.45
C PHE A 76 6.64 0.08 7.77
N THR A 77 6.62 1.38 7.41
CA THR A 77 7.71 2.31 7.72
C THR A 77 7.14 3.60 8.30
N VAL A 78 7.88 4.20 9.24
CA VAL A 78 7.47 5.45 9.89
C VAL A 78 8.04 6.64 9.13
N HIS A 79 7.16 7.59 8.78
CA HIS A 79 7.53 8.85 8.17
C HIS A 79 6.84 9.98 8.96
N ASP A 80 7.52 10.53 9.97
CA ASP A 80 6.96 11.47 10.94
C ASP A 80 5.76 10.84 11.66
N SER A 81 4.56 11.41 11.57
CA SER A 81 3.34 10.85 12.17
C SER A 81 2.52 10.00 11.19
N THR A 82 3.10 9.71 10.02
CA THR A 82 2.45 8.91 8.99
C THR A 82 3.16 7.57 8.86
N ILE A 83 2.39 6.50 8.70
CA ILE A 83 2.92 5.16 8.45
C ILE A 83 2.68 4.83 6.99
N TRP A 84 3.74 4.40 6.31
CA TRP A 84 3.64 3.90 4.94
C TRP A 84 3.52 2.39 5.00
N CYS A 85 2.37 1.90 4.55
CA CYS A 85 2.12 0.47 4.39
C CYS A 85 2.27 0.16 2.91
N SER A 86 3.21 -0.70 2.52
CA SER A 86 3.54 -0.93 1.13
C SER A 86 3.51 -2.41 0.76
N TYR A 87 3.14 -2.66 -0.50
CA TYR A 87 3.19 -3.97 -1.14
C TYR A 87 3.96 -3.80 -2.44
N GLU A 88 5.04 -4.59 -2.62
CA GLU A 88 5.90 -4.49 -3.79
C GLU A 88 6.02 -5.84 -4.50
N PHE A 89 5.92 -5.83 -5.83
CA PHE A 89 6.20 -7.00 -6.64
C PHE A 89 6.48 -6.57 -8.08
N GLU A 90 7.00 -7.48 -8.88
CA GLU A 90 7.26 -7.24 -10.29
C GLU A 90 6.14 -7.86 -11.12
N PRO A 91 5.19 -7.06 -11.62
CA PRO A 91 4.13 -7.60 -12.48
C PRO A 91 4.66 -7.93 -13.86
N SER A 92 3.95 -8.81 -14.57
CA SER A 92 4.26 -9.21 -15.94
C SER A 92 2.95 -9.41 -16.70
N ASP A 93 3.06 -9.77 -17.99
CA ASP A 93 1.88 -10.06 -18.80
C ASP A 93 1.07 -11.25 -18.26
N SER A 94 1.69 -12.10 -17.44
CA SER A 94 1.02 -13.25 -16.82
C SER A 94 0.37 -12.91 -15.46
N THR A 95 0.56 -11.70 -14.95
CA THR A 95 -0.07 -11.27 -13.69
C THR A 95 -1.58 -11.15 -13.90
N SER A 96 -2.36 -11.85 -13.09
CA SER A 96 -3.82 -11.86 -13.22
C SER A 96 -4.45 -10.67 -12.50
N ASN A 97 -5.72 -10.40 -12.83
CA ASN A 97 -6.52 -9.42 -12.10
C ASN A 97 -6.65 -9.80 -10.63
N ASP A 98 -6.73 -11.09 -10.33
CA ASP A 98 -6.80 -11.58 -8.95
C ASP A 98 -5.54 -11.25 -8.17
N ASP A 99 -4.37 -11.27 -8.80
CA ASP A 99 -3.09 -10.91 -8.16
C ASP A 99 -3.10 -9.44 -7.71
N PHE A 100 -3.59 -8.53 -8.56
CA PHE A 100 -3.71 -7.11 -8.21
C PHE A 100 -4.75 -6.91 -7.10
N ALA A 101 -5.89 -7.57 -7.22
CA ALA A 101 -6.94 -7.49 -6.22
C ALA A 101 -6.46 -8.00 -4.87
N MET A 102 -5.68 -9.09 -4.86
CA MET A 102 -5.09 -9.63 -3.64
C MET A 102 -4.12 -8.65 -2.98
N ALA A 103 -3.26 -7.98 -3.77
CA ALA A 103 -2.32 -6.99 -3.23
C ALA A 103 -3.06 -5.86 -2.49
N ILE A 104 -4.11 -5.33 -3.10
CA ILE A 104 -4.91 -4.26 -2.52
C ILE A 104 -5.63 -4.75 -1.26
N THR A 105 -6.20 -5.95 -1.30
CA THR A 105 -6.89 -6.54 -0.16
C THR A 105 -5.94 -6.78 1.02
N LEU A 106 -4.71 -7.24 0.75
CA LEU A 106 -3.71 -7.45 1.80
C LEU A 106 -3.30 -6.14 2.47
N LEU A 107 -3.18 -5.05 1.69
CA LEU A 107 -2.90 -3.73 2.25
C LEU A 107 -4.05 -3.24 3.12
N ASP A 108 -5.29 -3.44 2.68
CA ASP A 108 -6.47 -3.07 3.45
C ASP A 108 -6.52 -3.80 4.79
N LYS A 109 -6.28 -5.10 4.78
CA LYS A 109 -6.21 -5.91 6.01
C LYS A 109 -5.06 -5.48 6.90
N ALA A 110 -3.90 -5.21 6.32
CA ALA A 110 -2.71 -4.78 7.07
C ALA A 110 -2.97 -3.46 7.80
N SER A 111 -3.72 -2.57 7.19
CA SER A 111 -4.16 -1.31 7.82
C SER A 111 -4.94 -1.58 9.10
N ASP A 112 -5.92 -2.46 9.05
CA ASP A 112 -6.72 -2.83 10.22
C ASP A 112 -5.86 -3.45 11.32
N GLU A 113 -4.95 -4.34 10.95
CA GLU A 113 -4.03 -4.98 11.89
C GLU A 113 -3.09 -3.97 12.56
N PHE A 114 -2.61 -2.99 11.79
CA PHE A 114 -1.75 -1.93 12.33
C PHE A 114 -2.46 -1.14 13.43
N TYR A 115 -3.67 -0.68 13.17
CA TYR A 115 -4.44 0.08 14.14
C TYR A 115 -4.81 -0.76 15.35
N GLU A 116 -5.08 -2.06 15.17
CA GLU A 116 -5.38 -2.96 16.28
C GLU A 116 -4.16 -3.13 17.20
N VAL A 117 -2.96 -3.31 16.62
CA VAL A 117 -1.72 -3.42 17.40
C VAL A 117 -1.46 -2.11 18.14
N LEU A 118 -1.57 -0.98 17.47
CA LEU A 118 -1.29 0.33 18.05
C LEU A 118 -2.26 0.66 19.19
N LYS A 119 -3.52 0.34 19.02
CA LYS A 119 -4.58 0.58 20.01
C LYS A 119 -4.36 -0.20 21.32
N ASN A 120 -3.76 -1.38 21.23
CA ASN A 120 -3.54 -2.27 22.38
C ASN A 120 -2.17 -2.06 23.05
N MET A 121 -1.45 -1.03 22.69
CA MET A 121 -0.17 -0.67 23.31
C MET A 121 -0.35 0.24 24.51
#